data_cbb42f514476b1d15b7784966e345d05
#
_entry.id   cbb42f514476b1d15b7784966e345d05
#
_cell.length_a   1.000
_cell.length_b   1.000
_cell.length_c   1.000
_cell.angle_alpha   90.00
_cell.angle_beta   90.00
_cell.angle_gamma   90.00
#
_symmetry.space_group_name_H-M   'P 1'
#
loop_
_entity.id
_entity.type
_entity.pdbx_description
1 polymer ?
#
loop_
_entity_poly.entity_id
_entity_poly.type
_entity_poly.pdbx_seq_one_letter_code
_entity_poly.pdbx_strand_id
1 'polypeptide(L)'
;MRTNGWRVIRGLVLSAATAIASLAVVAEASALCIDPPQRGNWVNVNPNTRSITRATIEFTCVDVITPGVPPPPSWHVTLFGKCHPFDCPWGRVPGRSGPGGAILATYDQGFATRAVRITRVGARLNIRVATNFRDPGRADYVSNDLMRRAP
;
A
#
# COMPACT_ATOMS: atom_id res chain seq x y z
N MET A 1 57.75 6.36 -79.51
CA MET A 1 57.63 5.55 -78.28
C MET A 1 56.27 5.85 -77.68
N ARG A 2 55.48 4.81 -77.46
CA ARG A 2 54.06 4.85 -77.07
C ARG A 2 53.93 5.06 -75.60
N THR A 3 53.07 6.00 -75.15
CA THR A 3 52.63 6.14 -73.80
C THR A 3 51.12 5.96 -73.75
N ASN A 4 50.69 4.88 -73.08
CA ASN A 4 49.30 4.52 -72.92
C ASN A 4 48.72 5.30 -71.70
N GLY A 5 47.71 6.12 -71.97
CA GLY A 5 46.94 6.77 -70.91
C GLY A 5 45.85 5.88 -70.35
N TRP A 6 45.90 5.65 -69.09
CA TRP A 6 44.86 4.86 -68.33
C TRP A 6 43.84 5.84 -67.77
N ARG A 7 42.61 5.72 -68.24
CA ARG A 7 41.48 6.47 -67.74
C ARG A 7 40.97 5.77 -66.43
N VAL A 8 41.08 6.46 -65.32
CA VAL A 8 40.48 6.02 -64.05
C VAL A 8 39.03 6.50 -64.05
N ILE A 9 38.07 5.56 -64.10
CA ILE A 9 36.64 5.81 -63.90
C ILE A 9 36.40 5.86 -62.40
N ARG A 10 36.08 7.07 -61.90
CA ARG A 10 35.61 7.21 -60.49
C ARG A 10 34.12 6.84 -60.43
N GLY A 11 33.83 5.66 -59.98
CA GLY A 11 32.48 5.25 -59.63
C GLY A 11 32.01 5.97 -58.35
N LEU A 12 30.93 6.75 -58.49
CA LEU A 12 30.25 7.39 -57.38
C LEU A 12 29.34 6.33 -56.73
N VAL A 13 29.69 5.89 -55.52
CA VAL A 13 28.82 5.01 -54.75
C VAL A 13 27.89 5.91 -53.91
N LEU A 14 26.63 6.02 -54.33
CA LEU A 14 25.58 6.61 -53.49
C LEU A 14 25.19 5.62 -52.41
N SER A 15 25.63 5.87 -51.18
CA SER A 15 25.15 5.12 -49.99
C SER A 15 23.83 5.74 -49.53
N ALA A 16 22.74 5.05 -49.83
CA ALA A 16 21.42 5.38 -49.25
C ALA A 16 21.39 4.93 -47.81
N ALA A 17 21.48 5.87 -46.87
CA ALA A 17 21.27 5.61 -45.45
C ALA A 17 19.75 5.55 -45.18
N THR A 18 19.21 4.34 -45.02
CA THR A 18 17.84 4.10 -44.52
C THR A 18 17.81 4.32 -43.02
N ALA A 19 17.27 5.45 -42.58
CA ALA A 19 16.98 5.70 -41.17
C ALA A 19 15.74 4.90 -40.78
N ILE A 20 15.95 3.81 -40.01
CA ILE A 20 14.86 3.07 -39.37
C ILE A 20 14.44 3.85 -38.13
N ALA A 21 13.32 4.58 -38.23
CA ALA A 21 12.68 5.21 -37.07
C ALA A 21 12.04 4.11 -36.23
N SER A 22 12.69 3.73 -35.11
CA SER A 22 12.13 2.84 -34.12
C SER A 22 11.04 3.59 -33.36
N LEU A 23 9.78 3.34 -33.68
CA LEU A 23 8.63 3.73 -32.85
C LEU A 23 8.69 2.93 -31.56
N ALA A 24 9.20 3.54 -30.49
CA ALA A 24 9.07 3.01 -29.15
C ALA A 24 7.58 3.09 -28.76
N VAL A 25 6.88 1.96 -28.83
CA VAL A 25 5.55 1.83 -28.25
C VAL A 25 5.74 1.85 -26.74
N VAL A 26 5.47 3.00 -26.12
CA VAL A 26 5.35 3.11 -24.68
C VAL A 26 4.05 2.39 -24.30
N ALA A 27 4.13 1.14 -23.90
CA ALA A 27 3.01 0.45 -23.29
C ALA A 27 2.71 1.17 -21.96
N GLU A 28 1.60 1.91 -21.90
CA GLU A 28 1.06 2.40 -20.65
C GLU A 28 0.70 1.16 -19.82
N ALA A 29 1.53 0.87 -18.82
CA ALA A 29 1.22 -0.13 -17.81
C ALA A 29 0.07 0.43 -16.96
N SER A 30 -1.17 0.10 -17.35
CA SER A 30 -2.32 0.29 -16.48
C SER A 30 -2.02 -0.48 -15.21
N ALA A 31 -1.75 0.21 -14.10
CA ALA A 31 -1.55 -0.40 -12.81
C ALA A 31 -2.88 -1.08 -12.43
N LEU A 32 -2.95 -2.41 -12.66
CA LEU A 32 -4.10 -3.20 -12.28
C LEU A 32 -4.19 -3.15 -10.76
N CYS A 33 -5.21 -2.48 -10.25
CA CYS A 33 -5.48 -2.45 -8.82
C CYS A 33 -5.94 -3.83 -8.36
N ILE A 34 -5.04 -4.57 -7.74
CA ILE A 34 -5.34 -5.86 -7.12
C ILE A 34 -5.80 -5.60 -5.69
N ASP A 35 -6.97 -6.12 -5.33
CA ASP A 35 -7.48 -6.08 -3.96
C ASP A 35 -6.48 -6.76 -3.01
N PRO A 36 -5.91 -6.01 -2.04
CA PRO A 36 -4.94 -6.59 -1.13
C PRO A 36 -5.63 -7.55 -0.15
N PRO A 37 -5.00 -8.65 0.22
CA PRO A 37 -5.59 -9.68 1.06
C PRO A 37 -5.94 -9.22 2.48
N GLN A 38 -5.46 -8.07 2.91
CA GLN A 38 -5.80 -7.47 4.21
C GLN A 38 -7.18 -6.81 4.20
N ARG A 39 -7.72 -6.41 3.03
CA ARG A 39 -9.05 -5.81 2.91
C ARG A 39 -10.13 -6.77 3.39
N GLY A 40 -11.11 -6.27 4.13
CA GLY A 40 -12.31 -7.00 4.55
C GLY A 40 -12.59 -6.92 6.04
N ASN A 41 -13.49 -7.77 6.50
CA ASN A 41 -13.92 -7.84 7.90
C ASN A 41 -13.18 -8.98 8.63
N TRP A 42 -12.75 -8.67 9.82
CA TRP A 42 -11.92 -9.54 10.63
C TRP A 42 -12.48 -9.64 12.05
N VAL A 43 -12.41 -10.82 12.64
CA VAL A 43 -12.82 -11.09 14.03
C VAL A 43 -11.65 -11.69 14.79
N ASN A 44 -11.57 -11.40 16.08
CA ASN A 44 -10.52 -11.96 16.94
C ASN A 44 -10.63 -13.48 16.97
N VAL A 45 -9.48 -14.17 16.95
CA VAL A 45 -9.42 -15.62 17.12
C VAL A 45 -9.84 -16.03 18.54
N ASN A 46 -9.50 -15.19 19.52
CA ASN A 46 -9.94 -15.37 20.90
C ASN A 46 -11.29 -14.67 21.14
N PRO A 47 -12.41 -15.39 21.29
CA PRO A 47 -13.72 -14.79 21.53
C PRO A 47 -13.82 -14.06 22.86
N ASN A 48 -12.93 -14.37 23.83
CA ASN A 48 -12.88 -13.77 25.16
C ASN A 48 -11.81 -12.66 25.27
N THR A 49 -11.35 -12.12 24.13
CA THR A 49 -10.39 -11.02 24.15
C THR A 49 -10.93 -9.83 24.96
N ARG A 50 -10.02 -9.12 25.64
CA ARG A 50 -10.30 -7.82 26.30
C ARG A 50 -9.74 -6.64 25.50
N SER A 51 -9.26 -6.89 24.28
CA SER A 51 -8.66 -5.91 23.40
C SER A 51 -9.52 -5.71 22.14
N ILE A 52 -8.96 -5.89 20.95
CA ILE A 52 -9.66 -5.74 19.69
C ILE A 52 -10.52 -6.98 19.41
N THR A 53 -11.81 -6.79 19.26
CA THR A 53 -12.78 -7.86 18.98
C THR A 53 -13.00 -8.05 17.48
N ARG A 54 -13.06 -6.92 16.74
CA ARG A 54 -13.30 -6.89 15.28
C ARG A 54 -12.49 -5.78 14.64
N ALA A 55 -12.25 -5.94 13.34
CA ALA A 55 -11.66 -4.92 12.48
C ALA A 55 -12.32 -4.92 11.11
N THR A 56 -12.57 -3.73 10.56
CA THR A 56 -12.91 -3.53 9.16
C THR A 56 -11.75 -2.79 8.49
N ILE A 57 -11.20 -3.38 7.44
CA ILE A 57 -10.09 -2.83 6.68
C ILE A 57 -10.58 -2.60 5.26
N GLU A 58 -10.60 -1.35 4.86
CA GLU A 58 -11.00 -0.90 3.53
C GLU A 58 -9.77 -0.50 2.73
N PHE A 59 -9.80 -0.81 1.45
CA PHE A 59 -8.79 -0.38 0.50
C PHE A 59 -9.47 0.31 -0.67
N THR A 60 -8.96 1.48 -1.02
CA THR A 60 -9.40 2.23 -2.20
C THR A 60 -8.21 2.38 -3.12
N CYS A 61 -8.35 1.91 -4.33
CA CYS A 61 -7.36 2.14 -5.37
C CYS A 61 -7.38 3.60 -5.81
N VAL A 62 -6.22 4.19 -5.90
CA VAL A 62 -6.06 5.56 -6.41
C VAL A 62 -5.45 5.46 -7.80
N ASP A 63 -6.31 5.52 -8.81
CA ASP A 63 -5.90 5.39 -10.22
C ASP A 63 -5.46 6.71 -10.86
N VAL A 64 -5.76 7.84 -10.21
CA VAL A 64 -5.46 9.16 -10.75
C VAL A 64 -4.58 9.95 -9.77
N ILE A 65 -3.39 10.31 -10.22
CA ILE A 65 -2.49 11.21 -9.49
C ILE A 65 -2.63 12.60 -10.12
N THR A 66 -3.17 13.55 -9.36
CA THR A 66 -3.22 14.95 -9.77
C THR A 66 -1.92 15.63 -9.34
N PRO A 67 -1.12 16.21 -10.26
CA PRO A 67 0.09 16.93 -9.90
C PRO A 67 -0.17 18.02 -8.85
N GLY A 68 0.64 18.05 -7.78
CA GLY A 68 0.52 19.04 -6.70
C GLY A 68 -0.56 18.74 -5.65
N VAL A 69 -1.35 17.67 -5.80
CA VAL A 69 -2.33 17.23 -4.81
C VAL A 69 -1.85 15.92 -4.18
N PRO A 70 -1.70 15.85 -2.83
CA PRO A 70 -1.37 14.58 -2.18
C PRO A 70 -2.44 13.53 -2.47
N PRO A 71 -2.06 12.30 -2.83
CA PRO A 71 -3.04 11.25 -3.08
C PRO A 71 -3.84 10.96 -1.80
N PRO A 72 -5.15 10.66 -1.93
CA PRO A 72 -5.94 10.25 -0.79
C PRO A 72 -5.40 8.95 -0.16
N PRO A 73 -5.65 8.71 1.14
CA PRO A 73 -5.19 7.48 1.78
C PRO A 73 -5.84 6.26 1.13
N SER A 74 -5.02 5.31 0.70
CA SER A 74 -5.49 4.05 0.09
C SER A 74 -6.16 3.12 1.12
N TRP A 75 -5.83 3.27 2.40
CA TRP A 75 -6.34 2.43 3.47
C TRP A 75 -7.23 3.22 4.42
N HIS A 76 -8.30 2.56 4.89
CA HIS A 76 -9.05 3.00 6.05
C HIS A 76 -9.23 1.82 7.01
N VAL A 77 -9.10 2.11 8.29
CA VAL A 77 -9.16 1.12 9.36
C VAL A 77 -10.22 1.53 10.37
N THR A 78 -11.13 0.60 10.66
CA THR A 78 -12.08 0.72 11.76
C THR A 78 -11.85 -0.44 12.72
N LEU A 79 -11.49 -0.14 13.97
CA LEU A 79 -11.32 -1.13 15.02
C LEU A 79 -12.47 -1.06 16.01
N PHE A 80 -12.76 -2.22 16.61
CA PHE A 80 -13.75 -2.36 17.68
C PHE A 80 -13.06 -2.99 18.89
N GLY A 81 -13.07 -2.27 19.98
CA GLY A 81 -12.55 -2.76 21.26
C GLY A 81 -13.62 -3.43 22.10
N LYS A 82 -13.20 -4.29 23.03
CA LYS A 82 -14.12 -4.92 23.98
C LYS A 82 -14.70 -3.87 24.93
N CYS A 83 -16.02 -3.78 24.97
CA CYS A 83 -16.82 -3.00 25.91
C CYS A 83 -18.01 -3.83 26.41
N HIS A 84 -18.80 -3.29 27.28
CA HIS A 84 -20.02 -3.92 27.80
C HIS A 84 -21.18 -2.92 27.75
N PRO A 85 -22.37 -3.29 27.28
CA PRO A 85 -22.78 -4.61 26.76
C PRO A 85 -22.34 -4.89 25.31
N PHE A 86 -21.93 -3.88 24.55
CA PHE A 86 -21.54 -4.02 23.14
C PHE A 86 -20.09 -3.57 22.92
N ASP A 87 -19.47 -4.02 21.82
CA ASP A 87 -18.14 -3.58 21.44
C ASP A 87 -18.10 -2.09 21.09
N CYS A 88 -17.07 -1.38 21.55
CA CYS A 88 -16.88 0.05 21.29
C CYS A 88 -16.21 0.27 19.94
N PRO A 89 -16.83 0.98 18.99
CA PRO A 89 -16.14 1.41 17.79
C PRO A 89 -15.12 2.51 18.11
N TRP A 90 -13.91 2.40 17.54
CA TRP A 90 -12.87 3.43 17.69
C TRP A 90 -12.95 4.52 16.61
N GLY A 91 -13.89 4.37 15.68
CA GLY A 91 -14.04 5.22 14.52
C GLY A 91 -13.22 4.72 13.31
N ARG A 92 -13.43 5.36 12.18
CA ARG A 92 -12.75 5.09 10.91
C ARG A 92 -11.62 6.09 10.74
N VAL A 93 -10.39 5.60 10.62
CA VAL A 93 -9.21 6.45 10.44
C VAL A 93 -8.46 6.09 9.16
N PRO A 94 -7.75 7.03 8.54
CA PRO A 94 -6.88 6.75 7.41
C PRO A 94 -5.71 5.86 7.85
N GLY A 95 -5.34 4.93 6.97
CA GLY A 95 -4.16 4.10 7.10
C GLY A 95 -3.16 4.39 5.99
N ARG A 96 -1.90 4.06 6.23
CA ARG A 96 -0.83 4.13 5.23
C ARG A 96 -0.09 2.82 5.15
N SER A 97 0.44 2.52 3.98
CA SER A 97 1.34 1.37 3.81
C SER A 97 2.65 1.58 4.58
N GLY A 98 3.12 0.53 5.21
CA GLY A 98 4.37 0.52 5.97
C GLY A 98 5.29 -0.63 5.56
N PRO A 99 6.48 -0.72 6.16
CA PRO A 99 7.45 -1.75 5.86
C PRO A 99 6.89 -3.17 6.04
N GLY A 100 7.25 -4.07 5.11
CA GLY A 100 6.80 -5.47 5.12
C GLY A 100 5.31 -5.65 4.78
N GLY A 101 4.71 -4.70 4.03
CA GLY A 101 3.30 -4.74 3.66
C GLY A 101 2.35 -4.51 4.84
N ALA A 102 2.83 -3.92 5.92
CA ALA A 102 2.01 -3.53 7.06
C ALA A 102 1.08 -2.37 6.71
N ILE A 103 -0.07 -2.30 7.38
CA ILE A 103 -0.92 -1.11 7.40
C ILE A 103 -0.68 -0.41 8.73
N LEU A 104 -0.39 0.88 8.69
CA LEU A 104 -0.17 1.72 9.85
C LEU A 104 -1.30 2.72 9.97
N ALA A 105 -1.91 2.81 11.16
CA ALA A 105 -2.97 3.75 11.47
C ALA A 105 -2.78 4.34 12.87
N THR A 106 -3.34 5.50 13.12
CA THR A 106 -3.27 6.13 14.44
C THR A 106 -4.66 6.60 14.86
N TYR A 107 -5.03 6.27 16.08
CA TYR A 107 -6.25 6.75 16.73
C TYR A 107 -5.88 7.75 17.81
N ASP A 108 -6.48 8.93 17.75
CA ASP A 108 -6.49 9.87 18.87
C ASP A 108 -7.85 9.79 19.54
N GLN A 109 -7.89 9.30 20.77
CA GLN A 109 -9.11 9.13 21.54
C GLN A 109 -9.23 10.18 22.67
N GLY A 110 -8.50 11.28 22.60
CA GLY A 110 -8.50 12.33 23.60
C GLY A 110 -7.69 11.97 24.86
N PHE A 111 -7.97 10.82 25.50
CA PHE A 111 -7.26 10.35 26.69
C PHE A 111 -6.00 9.53 26.37
N ALA A 112 -5.88 9.02 25.16
CA ALA A 112 -4.74 8.22 24.71
C ALA A 112 -4.56 8.33 23.19
N THR A 113 -3.32 8.20 22.74
CA THR A 113 -2.98 7.96 21.34
C THR A 113 -2.66 6.47 21.16
N ARG A 114 -3.20 5.86 20.12
CA ARG A 114 -3.00 4.45 19.82
C ARG A 114 -2.37 4.29 18.45
N ALA A 115 -1.12 3.84 18.41
CA ALA A 115 -0.43 3.49 17.19
C ALA A 115 -0.74 2.03 16.83
N VAL A 116 -1.32 1.84 15.65
CA VAL A 116 -1.78 0.54 15.16
C VAL A 116 -0.88 0.09 14.02
N ARG A 117 -0.42 -1.16 14.10
CA ARG A 117 0.28 -1.85 13.04
C ARG A 117 -0.44 -3.16 12.73
N ILE A 118 -0.90 -3.32 11.50
CA ILE A 118 -1.58 -4.52 11.02
C ILE A 118 -0.64 -5.23 10.06
N THR A 119 -0.33 -6.49 10.36
CA THR A 119 0.54 -7.34 9.53
C THR A 119 -0.17 -8.64 9.18
N ARG A 120 0.14 -9.16 7.99
CA ARG A 120 -0.38 -10.46 7.58
C ARG A 120 0.46 -11.60 8.18
N VAL A 121 -0.22 -12.63 8.69
CA VAL A 121 0.39 -13.86 9.22
C VAL A 121 -0.36 -15.05 8.58
N GLY A 122 0.14 -15.54 7.47
CA GLY A 122 -0.57 -16.56 6.66
C GLY A 122 -1.93 -16.04 6.18
N ALA A 123 -3.01 -16.75 6.51
CA ALA A 123 -4.39 -16.36 6.22
C ALA A 123 -5.02 -15.45 7.29
N ARG A 124 -4.25 -15.03 8.28
CA ARG A 124 -4.70 -14.21 9.42
C ARG A 124 -4.04 -12.84 9.39
N LEU A 125 -4.53 -11.94 10.26
CA LEU A 125 -3.87 -10.68 10.56
C LEU A 125 -3.44 -10.65 12.02
N ASN A 126 -2.28 -10.06 12.28
CA ASN A 126 -1.89 -9.63 13.61
C ASN A 126 -2.08 -8.12 13.70
N ILE A 127 -2.87 -7.66 14.66
CA ILE A 127 -3.09 -6.25 14.98
C ILE A 127 -2.33 -5.95 16.26
N ARG A 128 -1.25 -5.18 16.13
CA ARG A 128 -0.48 -4.67 17.25
C ARG A 128 -0.92 -3.24 17.54
N VAL A 129 -1.29 -2.96 18.78
CA VAL A 129 -1.70 -1.64 19.24
C VAL A 129 -0.78 -1.20 20.36
N ALA A 130 -0.06 -0.11 20.17
CA ALA A 130 0.68 0.59 21.22
C ALA A 130 -0.18 1.74 21.73
N THR A 131 -0.57 1.69 22.98
CA THR A 131 -1.42 2.69 23.65
C THR A 131 -0.55 3.56 24.54
N ASN A 132 -0.54 4.85 24.26
CA ASN A 132 0.17 5.87 25.04
C ASN A 132 -0.87 6.78 25.69
N PHE A 133 -0.96 6.75 27.01
CA PHE A 133 -1.90 7.59 27.74
C PHE A 133 -1.40 9.02 27.88
N ARG A 134 -2.30 9.98 27.86
CA ARG A 134 -1.96 11.39 28.14
C ARG A 134 -1.80 11.63 29.63
N ASP A 135 -2.44 10.83 30.47
CA ASP A 135 -2.29 10.84 31.91
C ASP A 135 -1.00 10.12 32.31
N PRO A 136 -0.01 10.83 32.91
CA PRO A 136 1.26 10.21 33.32
C PRO A 136 1.11 9.20 34.45
N GLY A 137 -0.01 9.20 35.16
CA GLY A 137 -0.32 8.20 36.18
C GLY A 137 -0.78 6.85 35.63
N ARG A 138 -0.98 6.74 34.31
CA ARG A 138 -1.38 5.51 33.63
C ARG A 138 -0.23 4.93 32.82
N ALA A 139 0.10 3.67 33.11
CA ALA A 139 1.14 2.98 32.36
C ALA A 139 0.70 2.69 30.91
N ASP A 140 1.55 3.04 29.98
CA ASP A 140 1.42 2.67 28.56
C ASP A 140 1.49 1.16 28.39
N TYR A 141 0.83 0.63 27.37
CA TYR A 141 0.86 -0.80 27.10
C TYR A 141 0.77 -1.12 25.60
N VAL A 142 1.11 -2.36 25.27
CA VAL A 142 0.98 -2.91 23.93
C VAL A 142 0.11 -4.15 23.96
N SER A 143 -0.85 -4.23 23.05
CA SER A 143 -1.60 -5.47 22.79
C SER A 143 -1.26 -6.04 21.42
N ASN A 144 -1.44 -7.35 21.26
CA ASN A 144 -1.35 -8.06 20.00
C ASN A 144 -2.56 -8.98 19.87
N ASP A 145 -3.33 -8.77 18.83
CA ASP A 145 -4.58 -9.47 18.59
C ASP A 145 -4.48 -10.23 17.26
N LEU A 146 -4.64 -11.55 17.30
CA LEU A 146 -4.67 -12.38 16.11
C LEU A 146 -6.10 -12.44 15.59
N MET A 147 -6.26 -12.09 14.32
CA MET A 147 -7.56 -11.98 13.68
C MET A 147 -7.71 -13.05 12.59
N ARG A 148 -8.89 -13.63 12.48
CA ARG A 148 -9.32 -14.43 11.34
C ARG A 148 -10.35 -13.66 10.50
N ARG A 149 -10.50 -14.03 9.24
CA ARG A 149 -11.54 -13.42 8.42
C ARG A 149 -12.92 -13.72 9.01
N ALA A 150 -13.78 -12.73 9.04
CA ALA A 150 -15.17 -12.93 9.41
C ALA A 150 -15.88 -13.84 8.40
N PRO A 151 -16.84 -14.67 8.83
CA PRO A 151 -17.64 -15.51 7.94
C PRO A 151 -18.45 -14.66 6.96
#